data_dbaae02d3ee66859c3fceeac9ceee139
#
_entry.id   dbaae02d3ee66859c3fceeac9ceee139
#
_cell.length_a   1.000
_cell.length_b   1.000
_cell.length_c   1.000
_cell.angle_alpha   90.00
_cell.angle_beta   90.00
_cell.angle_gamma   90.00
#
_symmetry.space_group_name_H-M   'P 1'
#
loop_
_entity.id
_entity.type
_entity.pdbx_description
1 polymer ?
#
loop_
_entity_poly.entity_id
_entity_poly.type
_entity_poly.pdbx_seq_one_letter_code
_entity_poly.pdbx_strand_id
1 'polypeptide(L)'
;MPRLKRSHSVAGWLAAAMLLTSGCAVLNGSSADARGPGASYEQAYADHEPLHVVGYPSTGSLLVVQKLVWDIADGKTDELRKLATSDSSEAEARKTAENWIKGFGAGARGKVTGDFYDDGSARQVVVLYFHDTHQVKEFTVRLDGDAGKEDWRVLMKSTDFKDATAAPSWAPKEPGGTGSKAKNS
;
A
#
# COMPACT_ATOMS: atom_id res chain seq x y z
N MET A 1 -49.59 42.09 36.67
CA MET A 1 -50.97 42.34 36.14
C MET A 1 -51.02 41.70 34.73
N PRO A 2 -52.16 41.21 34.41
CA PRO A 2 -52.36 39.84 34.00
C PRO A 2 -52.77 39.73 32.52
N ARG A 3 -52.79 38.59 31.94
CA ARG A 3 -53.97 37.81 31.55
C ARG A 3 -53.71 36.63 30.67
N LEU A 4 -54.11 35.50 31.22
CA LEU A 4 -54.58 34.31 30.54
C LEU A 4 -55.53 34.54 29.34
N LYS A 5 -55.52 33.58 28.39
CA LYS A 5 -56.70 32.91 27.79
C LYS A 5 -56.12 31.71 26.98
N ARG A 6 -56.34 30.45 27.34
CA ARG A 6 -57.50 29.54 27.16
C ARG A 6 -58.07 29.61 25.72
N SER A 7 -58.07 28.54 25.02
CA SER A 7 -58.70 27.21 24.94
C SER A 7 -58.96 26.98 23.46
N HIS A 8 -59.12 25.90 22.82
CA HIS A 8 -59.95 24.72 22.99
C HIS A 8 -59.50 23.59 22.09
N SER A 9 -59.71 22.42 22.60
CA SER A 9 -59.84 21.14 21.98
C SER A 9 -60.63 21.07 20.68
N VAL A 10 -60.23 20.23 19.72
CA VAL A 10 -61.19 19.37 19.02
C VAL A 10 -60.50 18.04 18.72
N ALA A 11 -61.14 17.00 19.18
CA ALA A 11 -60.85 15.62 18.87
C ALA A 11 -61.38 15.26 17.47
N GLY A 12 -60.65 14.44 16.78
CA GLY A 12 -61.10 13.84 15.52
C GLY A 12 -60.50 12.48 15.37
N TRP A 13 -61.26 11.47 15.67
CA TRP A 13 -61.05 10.08 15.38
C TRP A 13 -61.19 9.81 13.89
N LEU A 14 -60.36 8.93 13.32
CA LEU A 14 -60.80 7.79 12.49
C LEU A 14 -59.64 7.11 11.75
N ALA A 15 -59.51 5.87 12.08
CA ALA A 15 -59.49 4.66 11.21
C ALA A 15 -58.22 4.33 10.46
N ALA A 16 -57.61 3.31 10.98
CA ALA A 16 -57.01 2.10 10.38
C ALA A 16 -56.91 2.02 8.84
N ALA A 17 -55.71 1.86 8.38
CA ALA A 17 -55.40 1.02 7.24
C ALA A 17 -54.01 0.35 7.45
N MET A 18 -54.04 -0.90 7.82
CA MET A 18 -52.86 -1.77 7.76
C MET A 18 -52.49 -2.00 6.31
N LEU A 19 -51.36 -1.51 5.90
CA LEU A 19 -50.67 -2.00 4.72
C LEU A 19 -49.35 -2.61 5.21
N LEU A 20 -49.35 -3.91 5.27
CA LEU A 20 -48.14 -4.76 5.38
C LEU A 20 -47.34 -4.60 4.09
N THR A 21 -46.48 -3.62 4.02
CA THR A 21 -45.40 -3.62 3.05
C THR A 21 -44.22 -4.24 3.74
N SER A 22 -43.87 -5.48 3.33
CA SER A 22 -42.59 -6.09 3.57
C SER A 22 -41.51 -5.23 2.94
N GLY A 23 -41.13 -4.17 3.62
CA GLY A 23 -39.94 -3.38 3.32
C GLY A 23 -38.74 -4.15 3.81
N CYS A 24 -37.96 -4.73 2.93
CA CYS A 24 -36.57 -5.04 3.23
C CYS A 24 -35.91 -3.76 3.76
N ALA A 25 -35.79 -3.66 5.05
CA ALA A 25 -34.92 -2.69 5.68
C ALA A 25 -33.50 -3.02 5.20
N VAL A 26 -33.04 -2.33 4.20
CA VAL A 26 -31.61 -2.20 3.91
C VAL A 26 -31.06 -1.47 5.14
N LEU A 27 -30.60 -2.28 6.10
CA LEU A 27 -29.75 -1.81 7.18
C LEU A 27 -28.47 -1.29 6.51
N ASN A 28 -28.45 0.00 6.24
CA ASN A 28 -27.23 0.73 5.94
C ASN A 28 -26.41 0.80 7.24
N GLY A 29 -26.11 -0.37 7.80
CA GLY A 29 -25.07 -0.52 8.79
C GLY A 29 -23.76 -0.40 8.06
N SER A 30 -23.03 0.64 8.38
CA SER A 30 -21.62 0.80 8.03
C SER A 30 -20.83 -0.42 8.53
N SER A 31 -20.84 -1.50 7.75
CA SER A 31 -19.97 -2.66 7.98
C SER A 31 -18.56 -2.31 7.51
N ALA A 32 -17.90 -1.42 8.25
CA ALA A 32 -16.52 -1.06 7.98
C ALA A 32 -15.51 -2.16 8.36
N ASP A 33 -15.95 -3.25 9.01
CA ASP A 33 -15.02 -4.20 9.65
C ASP A 33 -15.15 -5.67 9.26
N ALA A 34 -15.88 -6.01 8.19
CA ALA A 34 -16.01 -7.41 7.77
C ALA A 34 -15.27 -7.75 6.47
N ARG A 35 -14.44 -6.84 5.93
CA ARG A 35 -13.58 -7.15 4.80
C ARG A 35 -12.27 -7.71 5.32
N GLY A 36 -12.10 -9.03 5.23
CA GLY A 36 -10.82 -9.66 5.50
C GLY A 36 -9.69 -9.08 4.62
N PRO A 37 -8.42 -9.38 4.93
CA PRO A 37 -7.26 -8.86 4.17
C PRO A 37 -7.36 -9.03 2.66
N GLY A 38 -8.09 -10.05 2.17
CA GLY A 38 -8.30 -10.30 0.75
C GLY A 38 -9.13 -9.24 0.03
N ALA A 39 -10.19 -8.69 0.65
CA ALA A 39 -11.06 -7.72 -0.02
C ALA A 39 -10.37 -6.36 -0.27
N SER A 40 -9.44 -5.96 0.62
CA SER A 40 -8.63 -4.75 0.41
C SER A 40 -7.59 -4.92 -0.70
N TYR A 41 -7.09 -6.15 -0.87
CA TYR A 41 -6.11 -6.47 -1.90
C TYR A 41 -6.76 -6.52 -3.29
N GLU A 42 -7.95 -7.14 -3.42
CA GLU A 42 -8.73 -7.14 -4.67
C GLU A 42 -9.08 -5.71 -5.12
N GLN A 43 -9.48 -4.84 -4.19
CA GLN A 43 -9.77 -3.44 -4.50
C GLN A 43 -8.52 -2.71 -4.99
N ALA A 44 -7.37 -2.94 -4.36
CA ALA A 44 -6.12 -2.32 -4.77
C ALA A 44 -5.68 -2.75 -6.18
N TYR A 45 -5.95 -3.99 -6.59
CA TYR A 45 -5.72 -4.46 -7.96
C TYR A 45 -6.67 -3.84 -8.99
N ALA A 46 -7.86 -3.42 -8.57
CA ALA A 46 -8.79 -2.74 -9.48
C ALA A 46 -8.34 -1.30 -9.79
N ASP A 47 -7.60 -0.69 -8.87
CA ASP A 47 -7.21 0.72 -8.94
C ASP A 47 -5.78 0.93 -9.50
N HIS A 48 -4.96 -0.14 -9.57
CA HIS A 48 -3.54 -0.03 -9.96
C HIS A 48 -3.13 -1.08 -11.00
N GLU A 49 -2.17 -0.72 -11.82
CA GLU A 49 -1.53 -1.69 -12.71
C GLU A 49 -0.72 -2.70 -11.87
N PRO A 50 -0.86 -4.02 -12.13
CA PRO A 50 -0.06 -5.03 -11.45
C PRO A 50 1.43 -4.89 -11.75
N LEU A 51 2.27 -5.19 -10.75
CA LEU A 51 3.71 -5.24 -10.92
C LEU A 51 4.09 -6.32 -11.95
N HIS A 52 4.86 -5.95 -12.96
CA HIS A 52 5.53 -6.92 -13.80
C HIS A 52 6.66 -7.59 -13.03
N VAL A 53 6.74 -8.91 -13.07
CA VAL A 53 7.69 -9.69 -12.24
C VAL A 53 8.73 -10.36 -13.12
N VAL A 54 10.00 -10.19 -12.74
CA VAL A 54 11.15 -10.92 -13.27
C VAL A 54 11.86 -11.59 -12.09
N GLY A 55 12.43 -12.77 -12.32
CA GLY A 55 13.03 -13.57 -11.25
C GLY A 55 12.01 -14.42 -10.48
N TYR A 56 12.35 -14.83 -9.27
CA TYR A 56 11.59 -15.80 -8.47
C TYR A 56 11.28 -15.25 -7.07
N PRO A 57 10.32 -14.32 -6.94
CA PRO A 57 9.93 -13.84 -5.61
C PRO A 57 9.23 -14.94 -4.80
N SER A 58 9.39 -14.91 -3.48
CA SER A 58 8.44 -15.58 -2.60
C SER A 58 7.09 -14.88 -2.65
N THR A 59 6.00 -15.58 -2.27
CA THR A 59 4.67 -14.95 -2.22
C THR A 59 4.68 -13.70 -1.33
N GLY A 60 5.32 -13.77 -0.16
CA GLY A 60 5.35 -12.66 0.78
C GLY A 60 6.22 -11.49 0.28
N SER A 61 7.37 -11.75 -0.35
CA SER A 61 8.18 -10.67 -0.93
C SER A 61 7.47 -9.98 -2.08
N LEU A 62 6.76 -10.73 -2.93
CA LEU A 62 5.96 -10.15 -4.01
C LEU A 62 4.86 -9.23 -3.45
N LEU A 63 4.12 -9.69 -2.45
CA LEU A 63 3.03 -8.91 -1.84
C LEU A 63 3.52 -7.59 -1.24
N VAL A 64 4.63 -7.61 -0.49
CA VAL A 64 5.16 -6.39 0.12
C VAL A 64 5.68 -5.41 -0.93
N VAL A 65 6.32 -5.90 -2.00
CA VAL A 65 6.81 -5.05 -3.10
C VAL A 65 5.66 -4.46 -3.91
N GLN A 66 4.63 -5.25 -4.19
CA GLN A 66 3.43 -4.77 -4.86
C GLN A 66 2.77 -3.63 -4.06
N LYS A 67 2.57 -3.84 -2.76
CA LYS A 67 2.01 -2.83 -1.85
C LYS A 67 2.90 -1.58 -1.78
N LEU A 68 4.21 -1.74 -1.72
CA LEU A 68 5.17 -0.63 -1.74
C LEU A 68 5.00 0.24 -2.99
N VAL A 69 4.90 -0.36 -4.18
CA VAL A 69 4.72 0.40 -5.43
C VAL A 69 3.41 1.18 -5.43
N TRP A 70 2.32 0.56 -4.97
CA TRP A 70 1.01 1.22 -4.89
C TRP A 70 0.99 2.35 -3.85
N ASP A 71 1.58 2.14 -2.67
CA ASP A 71 1.67 3.18 -1.64
C ASP A 71 2.53 4.38 -2.10
N ILE A 72 3.58 4.13 -2.91
CA ILE A 72 4.35 5.20 -3.57
C ILE A 72 3.50 5.94 -4.61
N ALA A 73 2.76 5.22 -5.45
CA ALA A 73 1.89 5.81 -6.48
C ALA A 73 0.82 6.73 -5.88
N ASP A 74 0.24 6.32 -4.76
CA ASP A 74 -0.83 7.02 -4.05
C ASP A 74 -0.31 8.11 -3.09
N GLY A 75 0.98 8.17 -2.83
CA GLY A 75 1.56 9.10 -1.86
C GLY A 75 1.23 8.77 -0.41
N LYS A 76 0.98 7.49 -0.09
CA LYS A 76 0.57 7.01 1.24
C LYS A 76 1.76 6.83 2.18
N THR A 77 2.34 7.91 2.66
CA THR A 77 3.54 7.88 3.54
C THR A 77 3.33 6.98 4.77
N ASP A 78 2.19 7.08 5.44
CA ASP A 78 1.91 6.32 6.66
C ASP A 78 1.75 4.81 6.41
N GLU A 79 1.18 4.41 5.28
CA GLU A 79 1.10 3.00 4.90
C GLU A 79 2.47 2.47 4.46
N LEU A 80 3.19 3.25 3.68
CA LEU A 80 4.52 2.89 3.18
C LEU A 80 5.52 2.66 4.33
N ARG A 81 5.55 3.56 5.35
CA ARG A 81 6.43 3.38 6.51
C ARG A 81 6.13 2.13 7.36
N LYS A 82 4.87 1.65 7.36
CA LYS A 82 4.50 0.41 8.07
C LYS A 82 5.11 -0.84 7.44
N LEU A 83 5.59 -0.75 6.20
CA LEU A 83 6.29 -1.84 5.54
C LEU A 83 7.75 -1.97 5.99
N ALA A 84 8.28 -1.02 6.76
CA ALA A 84 9.66 -1.00 7.18
C ALA A 84 10.03 -2.17 8.11
N THR A 85 11.29 -2.60 8.03
CA THR A 85 11.87 -3.57 8.97
C THR A 85 12.01 -2.97 10.37
N SER A 86 12.04 -3.82 11.40
CA SER A 86 12.16 -3.42 12.81
C SER A 86 13.47 -2.69 13.14
N ASP A 87 14.52 -2.87 12.34
CA ASP A 87 15.79 -2.17 12.49
C ASP A 87 15.85 -0.81 11.77
N SER A 88 14.75 -0.38 11.16
CA SER A 88 14.55 1.00 10.73
C SER A 88 13.78 1.75 11.82
N SER A 89 14.33 2.82 12.33
CA SER A 89 13.57 3.69 13.24
C SER A 89 12.35 4.28 12.53
N GLU A 90 11.32 4.66 13.28
CA GLU A 90 10.11 5.27 12.70
C GLU A 90 10.44 6.55 11.90
N ALA A 91 11.38 7.35 12.39
CA ALA A 91 11.81 8.57 11.72
C ALA A 91 12.54 8.28 10.40
N GLU A 92 13.43 7.27 10.37
CA GLU A 92 14.10 6.83 9.15
C GLU A 92 13.11 6.27 8.12
N ALA A 93 12.21 5.40 8.56
CA ALA A 93 11.19 4.81 7.69
C ALA A 93 10.28 5.88 7.07
N ARG A 94 9.81 6.83 7.90
CA ARG A 94 9.01 7.97 7.42
C ARG A 94 9.76 8.82 6.41
N LYS A 95 11.00 9.17 6.72
CA LYS A 95 11.81 10.02 5.83
C LYS A 95 12.14 9.34 4.52
N THR A 96 12.45 8.04 4.58
CA THR A 96 12.68 7.22 3.38
C THR A 96 11.40 7.15 2.52
N ALA A 97 10.23 6.93 3.15
CA ALA A 97 8.95 6.90 2.46
C ALA A 97 8.63 8.22 1.75
N GLU A 98 8.80 9.37 2.43
CA GLU A 98 8.64 10.70 1.83
C GLU A 98 9.55 10.90 0.62
N ASN A 99 10.82 10.51 0.75
CA ASN A 99 11.80 10.62 -0.32
C ASN A 99 11.43 9.74 -1.52
N TRP A 100 10.97 8.52 -1.29
CA TRP A 100 10.56 7.61 -2.37
C TRP A 100 9.29 8.10 -3.08
N ILE A 101 8.29 8.57 -2.35
CA ILE A 101 7.08 9.16 -2.93
C ILE A 101 7.46 10.37 -3.80
N LYS A 102 8.29 11.26 -3.27
CA LYS A 102 8.77 12.44 -4.01
C LYS A 102 9.57 12.07 -5.26
N GLY A 103 10.43 11.06 -5.16
CA GLY A 103 11.34 10.65 -6.24
C GLY A 103 10.66 9.78 -7.29
N PHE A 104 9.80 8.85 -6.89
CA PHE A 104 9.27 7.80 -7.77
C PHE A 104 7.76 7.82 -7.96
N GLY A 105 7.01 8.67 -7.27
CA GLY A 105 5.55 8.69 -7.32
C GLY A 105 4.99 8.88 -8.74
N ALA A 106 5.67 9.62 -9.61
CA ALA A 106 5.25 9.75 -11.00
C ALA A 106 5.41 8.44 -11.78
N GLY A 107 6.56 7.77 -11.63
CA GLY A 107 6.84 6.50 -12.31
C GLY A 107 6.03 5.33 -11.76
N ALA A 108 5.72 5.35 -10.46
CA ALA A 108 4.96 4.29 -9.80
C ALA A 108 3.47 4.23 -10.23
N ARG A 109 2.94 5.31 -10.80
CA ARG A 109 1.58 5.33 -11.38
C ARG A 109 1.49 4.68 -12.76
N GLY A 110 2.60 4.44 -13.41
CA GLY A 110 2.66 3.77 -14.70
C GLY A 110 3.15 2.33 -14.58
N LYS A 111 3.63 1.81 -15.70
CA LYS A 111 4.18 0.45 -15.73
C LYS A 111 5.46 0.34 -14.91
N VAL A 112 5.46 -0.62 -13.95
CA VAL A 112 6.63 -0.93 -13.11
C VAL A 112 7.00 -2.40 -13.26
N THR A 113 8.28 -2.68 -13.41
CA THR A 113 8.81 -4.05 -13.35
C THR A 113 9.66 -4.21 -12.10
N GLY A 114 9.40 -5.25 -11.32
CA GLY A 114 10.23 -5.69 -10.21
C GLY A 114 11.07 -6.89 -10.62
N ASP A 115 12.39 -6.74 -10.54
CA ASP A 115 13.37 -7.80 -10.81
C ASP A 115 13.92 -8.30 -9.47
N PHE A 116 13.66 -9.58 -9.16
CA PHE A 116 13.92 -10.18 -7.85
C PHE A 116 15.18 -11.04 -7.91
N TYR A 117 16.16 -10.67 -7.12
CA TYR A 117 17.43 -11.37 -6.99
C TYR A 117 17.47 -12.11 -5.64
N ASP A 118 17.76 -13.40 -5.70
CA ASP A 118 17.92 -14.20 -4.49
C ASP A 118 19.16 -13.78 -3.69
N ASP A 119 18.93 -13.57 -2.39
CA ASP A 119 19.96 -13.30 -1.40
C ASP A 119 19.75 -14.20 -0.15
N GLY A 120 19.30 -15.43 -0.40
CA GLY A 120 18.93 -16.43 0.60
C GLY A 120 17.43 -16.55 0.85
N SER A 121 17.04 -17.53 1.65
CA SER A 121 15.63 -17.90 1.88
C SER A 121 14.79 -16.85 2.59
N ALA A 122 15.43 -15.95 3.33
CA ALA A 122 14.79 -14.93 4.16
C ALA A 122 15.04 -13.51 3.68
N ARG A 123 15.68 -13.33 2.53
CA ARG A 123 16.07 -12.02 2.02
C ARG A 123 16.11 -12.03 0.50
N GLN A 124 15.68 -10.92 -0.12
CA GLN A 124 15.80 -10.69 -1.55
C GLN A 124 16.21 -9.24 -1.81
N VAL A 125 17.03 -9.03 -2.83
CA VAL A 125 17.29 -7.72 -3.41
C VAL A 125 16.31 -7.53 -4.55
N VAL A 126 15.64 -6.38 -4.60
CA VAL A 126 14.66 -6.06 -5.63
C VAL A 126 15.08 -4.79 -6.34
N VAL A 127 15.04 -4.83 -7.66
CA VAL A 127 15.28 -3.66 -8.51
C VAL A 127 13.97 -3.31 -9.20
N LEU A 128 13.44 -2.12 -8.92
CA LEU A 128 12.27 -1.57 -9.60
C LEU A 128 12.71 -0.75 -10.81
N TYR A 129 12.05 -0.99 -11.93
CA TYR A 129 12.17 -0.23 -13.16
C TYR A 129 10.86 0.52 -13.42
N PHE A 130 10.90 1.84 -13.33
CA PHE A 130 9.77 2.73 -13.61
C PHE A 130 9.83 3.14 -15.08
N HIS A 131 9.05 2.46 -15.93
CA HIS A 131 9.18 2.59 -17.39
C HIS A 131 8.90 4.00 -17.91
N ASP A 132 7.92 4.70 -17.35
CA ASP A 132 7.52 6.02 -17.83
C ASP A 132 8.53 7.11 -17.49
N THR A 133 9.30 6.93 -16.43
CA THR A 133 10.31 7.92 -15.97
C THR A 133 11.74 7.47 -16.20
N HIS A 134 11.95 6.24 -16.69
CA HIS A 134 13.26 5.62 -16.87
C HIS A 134 14.12 5.58 -15.60
N GLN A 135 13.45 5.61 -14.44
CA GLN A 135 14.12 5.53 -13.14
C GLN A 135 14.28 4.08 -12.71
N VAL A 136 15.35 3.83 -11.95
CA VAL A 136 15.66 2.51 -11.39
C VAL A 136 15.94 2.66 -9.90
N LYS A 137 15.35 1.79 -9.08
CA LYS A 137 15.57 1.78 -7.63
C LYS A 137 15.81 0.38 -7.12
N GLU A 138 16.89 0.22 -6.36
CA GLU A 138 17.18 -0.99 -5.58
C GLU A 138 16.74 -0.84 -4.14
N PHE A 139 16.24 -1.90 -3.56
CA PHE A 139 16.05 -2.04 -2.12
C PHE A 139 16.07 -3.52 -1.70
N THR A 140 16.16 -3.75 -0.40
CA THR A 140 16.14 -5.09 0.17
C THR A 140 14.79 -5.34 0.83
N VAL A 141 14.23 -6.51 0.59
CA VAL A 141 13.13 -7.09 1.37
C VAL A 141 13.63 -8.30 2.13
N ARG A 142 13.13 -8.49 3.33
CA ARG A 142 13.50 -9.64 4.16
C ARG A 142 12.38 -10.05 5.09
N LEU A 143 12.44 -11.27 5.62
CA LEU A 143 11.64 -11.69 6.75
C LEU A 143 12.08 -10.94 7.99
N ASP A 144 11.13 -10.40 8.74
CA ASP A 144 11.34 -9.58 9.92
C ASP A 144 10.22 -9.85 10.94
N GLY A 145 10.56 -9.80 12.23
CA GLY A 145 9.64 -10.11 13.31
C GLY A 145 10.13 -11.24 14.21
N ASP A 146 9.30 -11.59 15.19
CA ASP A 146 9.57 -12.69 16.12
C ASP A 146 9.41 -14.04 15.42
N ALA A 147 10.16 -15.04 15.86
CA ALA A 147 10.12 -16.40 15.31
C ALA A 147 8.68 -16.96 15.26
N GLY A 148 8.24 -17.38 14.09
CA GLY A 148 6.88 -17.87 13.83
C GLY A 148 5.82 -16.79 13.63
N LYS A 149 6.23 -15.51 13.59
CA LYS A 149 5.39 -14.34 13.27
C LYS A 149 6.09 -13.41 12.30
N GLU A 150 7.11 -13.90 11.61
CA GLU A 150 7.85 -13.12 10.64
C GLU A 150 6.95 -12.75 9.46
N ASP A 151 7.14 -11.53 8.98
CA ASP A 151 6.51 -11.03 7.77
C ASP A 151 7.57 -10.39 6.87
N TRP A 152 7.31 -10.37 5.58
CA TRP A 152 8.21 -9.69 4.65
C TRP A 152 8.13 -8.18 4.83
N ARG A 153 9.28 -7.56 5.02
CA ARG A 153 9.45 -6.14 5.28
C ARG A 153 10.51 -5.52 4.39
N VAL A 154 10.48 -4.22 4.27
CA VAL A 154 11.38 -3.41 3.42
C VAL A 154 12.41 -2.69 4.28
N LEU A 155 13.68 -2.76 3.93
CA LEU A 155 14.74 -2.00 4.61
C LEU A 155 14.64 -0.51 4.21
N MET A 156 14.27 0.35 5.17
CA MET A 156 14.04 1.78 4.97
C MET A 156 14.93 2.63 5.87
N LYS A 157 16.16 2.93 5.40
CA LYS A 157 17.16 3.73 6.17
C LYS A 157 17.71 4.92 5.41
N SER A 158 17.24 5.18 4.18
CA SER A 158 17.79 6.24 3.33
C SER A 158 17.09 7.58 3.59
N THR A 159 17.58 8.32 4.59
CA THR A 159 16.99 9.60 5.00
C THR A 159 17.39 10.78 4.11
N ASP A 160 18.53 10.71 3.45
CA ASP A 160 18.92 11.69 2.44
C ASP A 160 18.20 11.43 1.12
N PHE A 161 17.71 12.48 0.45
CA PHE A 161 16.95 12.33 -0.79
C PHE A 161 17.79 11.75 -1.93
N LYS A 162 19.03 12.18 -2.07
CA LYS A 162 19.91 11.73 -3.14
C LYS A 162 20.23 10.24 -2.97
N ASP A 163 20.51 9.79 -1.75
CA ASP A 163 20.77 8.39 -1.45
C ASP A 163 19.50 7.54 -1.60
N ALA A 164 18.36 8.05 -1.14
CA ALA A 164 17.08 7.37 -1.26
C ALA A 164 16.67 7.13 -2.72
N THR A 165 17.08 8.03 -3.64
CA THR A 165 16.70 7.97 -5.06
C THR A 165 17.84 7.56 -5.99
N ALA A 166 19.00 7.22 -5.45
CA ALA A 166 20.13 6.77 -6.23
C ALA A 166 19.80 5.49 -7.01
N ALA A 167 20.17 5.49 -8.30
CA ALA A 167 20.10 4.28 -9.10
C ALA A 167 21.27 3.35 -8.72
N PRO A 168 21.04 2.03 -8.65
CA PRO A 168 22.12 1.07 -8.36
C PRO A 168 23.09 0.99 -9.54
N SER A 169 24.40 1.06 -9.25
CA SER A 169 25.44 1.04 -10.29
C SER A 169 25.62 -0.33 -10.95
N TRP A 170 25.18 -1.39 -10.27
CA TRP A 170 25.35 -2.78 -10.71
C TRP A 170 24.14 -3.31 -11.49
N ALA A 171 22.96 -2.70 -11.31
CA ALA A 171 21.72 -3.19 -11.92
C ALA A 171 21.82 -3.17 -13.46
N PRO A 172 21.23 -4.17 -14.12
CA PRO A 172 21.07 -4.14 -15.57
C PRO A 172 20.30 -2.89 -16.01
N LYS A 173 20.51 -2.47 -17.26
CA LYS A 173 19.73 -1.36 -17.84
C LYS A 173 18.27 -1.74 -18.08
N GLU A 174 18.02 -3.04 -18.26
CA GLU A 174 16.70 -3.61 -18.52
C GLU A 174 16.43 -4.78 -17.57
N PRO A 175 15.16 -4.99 -17.16
CA PRO A 175 14.79 -6.11 -16.30
C PRO A 175 15.16 -7.45 -16.91
N GLY A 176 15.65 -8.38 -16.08
CA GLY A 176 16.09 -9.72 -16.52
C GLY A 176 17.40 -9.73 -17.29
N GLY A 177 18.03 -8.58 -17.47
CA GLY A 177 19.34 -8.49 -18.09
C GLY A 177 20.46 -9.03 -17.18
N THR A 178 21.57 -9.43 -17.75
CA THR A 178 22.79 -9.71 -16.97
C THR A 178 23.41 -8.38 -16.56
N GLY A 179 23.37 -8.06 -15.26
CA GLY A 179 24.08 -6.92 -14.72
C GLY A 179 25.56 -7.03 -15.06
N SER A 180 26.21 -5.91 -15.32
CA SER A 180 27.66 -5.89 -15.42
C SER A 180 28.19 -6.29 -14.04
N LYS A 181 28.66 -7.53 -13.90
CA LYS A 181 29.51 -7.89 -12.76
C LYS A 181 30.62 -6.87 -12.75
N ALA A 182 30.72 -6.08 -11.68
CA ALA A 182 31.92 -5.29 -11.46
C ALA A 182 33.09 -6.25 -11.66
N LYS A 183 33.92 -6.02 -12.67
CA LYS A 183 35.18 -6.70 -12.78
C LYS A 183 35.96 -6.28 -11.55
N ASN A 184 36.04 -7.20 -10.59
CA ASN A 184 37.04 -7.12 -9.54
C ASN A 184 38.40 -7.24 -10.25
N SER A 185 39.02 -6.09 -10.41
CA SER A 185 40.43 -5.98 -10.82
C SER A 185 41.29 -6.09 -9.57
#